data_59e61b291e127b52997806471039104b
#
_entry.id   59e61b291e127b52997806471039104b
#
_cell.length_a   1.000
_cell.length_b   1.000
_cell.length_c   1.000
_cell.angle_alpha   90.00
_cell.angle_beta   90.00
_cell.angle_gamma   90.00
#
_symmetry.space_group_name_H-M   'P 1'
#
loop_
_entity.id
_entity.type
_entity.pdbx_description
1 polymer ?
#
loop_
_entity_poly.entity_id
_entity_poly.type
_entity_poly.pdbx_seq_one_letter_code
_entity_poly.pdbx_strand_id
1 'polypeptide(L)'
;SYDLQCAPGIFQELVEKKVDVRATVIGREVYACEIHSQEKEATKLDWRRGFAKRSSHLMSDEVQEQCQEMLQRLGLHFGAFDFALTPTGEYVFFEVNPNGSWSDVEAVTGLQISRGIAEFLTK
;
A
#
# COMPACT_ATOMS: atom_id res chain seq x y z
N SER A 1 4.73 -3.25 -20.36
CA SER A 1 3.81 -2.44 -19.59
C SER A 1 3.51 -3.10 -18.26
N TYR A 2 3.15 -2.33 -17.34
CA TYR A 2 2.95 -2.69 -15.97
C TYR A 2 1.47 -2.80 -15.67
N ASP A 3 0.99 -3.95 -15.46
CA ASP A 3 -0.43 -4.15 -15.24
C ASP A 3 -0.74 -4.29 -13.75
N LEU A 4 -1.61 -3.43 -13.26
CA LEU A 4 -2.17 -3.55 -11.93
C LEU A 4 -3.26 -4.60 -11.97
N GLN A 5 -3.05 -5.71 -11.27
CA GLN A 5 -4.01 -6.80 -11.19
C GLN A 5 -4.86 -6.68 -9.94
N CYS A 6 -6.06 -7.21 -10.02
CA CYS A 6 -7.02 -7.17 -8.93
C CYS A 6 -7.40 -8.59 -8.53
N ALA A 7 -7.29 -8.92 -7.25
CA ALA A 7 -7.69 -10.22 -6.73
C ALA A 7 -8.90 -10.08 -5.82
N PRO A 8 -9.94 -10.93 -5.97
CA PRO A 8 -11.04 -10.96 -5.01
C PRO A 8 -10.52 -11.28 -3.61
N GLY A 9 -11.11 -10.66 -2.58
CA GLY A 9 -10.64 -10.80 -1.21
C GLY A 9 -10.50 -12.23 -0.71
N ILE A 10 -11.39 -13.12 -1.14
CA ILE A 10 -11.34 -14.54 -0.77
C ILE A 10 -10.08 -15.25 -1.26
N PHE A 11 -9.41 -14.72 -2.30
CA PHE A 11 -8.23 -15.34 -2.88
C PHE A 11 -6.91 -14.64 -2.48
N GLN A 12 -6.97 -13.66 -1.58
CA GLN A 12 -5.76 -12.95 -1.13
C GLN A 12 -4.67 -13.88 -0.62
N GLU A 13 -5.07 -14.90 0.14
CA GLU A 13 -4.13 -15.85 0.75
C GLU A 13 -3.47 -16.78 -0.27
N LEU A 14 -4.02 -16.86 -1.48
CA LEU A 14 -3.49 -17.73 -2.54
C LEU A 14 -2.48 -17.01 -3.44
N VAL A 15 -2.32 -15.70 -3.27
CA VAL A 15 -1.36 -14.94 -4.07
C VAL A 15 0.03 -15.14 -3.51
N GLU A 16 0.93 -15.69 -4.33
CA GLU A 16 2.33 -15.78 -3.97
C GLU A 16 2.92 -14.38 -3.96
N LYS A 17 3.57 -14.01 -2.86
CA LYS A 17 4.08 -12.66 -2.68
C LYS A 17 5.47 -12.63 -2.06
N LYS A 18 6.26 -11.63 -2.46
CA LYS A 18 7.54 -11.30 -1.88
C LYS A 18 7.35 -10.46 -0.62
N VAL A 19 6.53 -9.42 -0.74
CA VAL A 19 6.15 -8.51 0.35
C VAL A 19 4.73 -8.04 0.13
N ASP A 20 4.09 -7.55 1.18
CA ASP A 20 2.91 -6.71 1.05
C ASP A 20 3.36 -5.26 0.88
N VAL A 21 2.59 -4.49 0.15
CA VAL A 21 2.86 -3.05 -0.02
C VAL A 21 1.62 -2.27 0.37
N ARG A 22 1.82 -1.29 1.24
CA ARG A 22 0.79 -0.33 1.57
C ARG A 22 1.17 1.03 1.00
N ALA A 23 0.34 1.56 0.11
CA ALA A 23 0.52 2.88 -0.45
C ALA A 23 -0.55 3.82 0.10
N THR A 24 -0.11 4.80 0.88
CA THR A 24 -0.99 5.84 1.39
C THR A 24 -0.95 6.99 0.39
N VAL A 25 -2.09 7.29 -0.20
CA VAL A 25 -2.23 8.34 -1.22
C VAL A 25 -3.00 9.50 -0.65
N ILE A 26 -2.44 10.69 -0.74
CA ILE A 26 -3.02 11.94 -0.23
C ILE A 26 -2.97 12.96 -1.36
N GLY A 27 -4.12 13.23 -1.97
CA GLY A 27 -4.13 14.06 -3.17
C GLY A 27 -3.28 13.41 -4.27
N ARG A 28 -2.14 13.99 -4.58
CA ARG A 28 -1.19 13.47 -5.57
C ARG A 28 0.05 12.85 -4.93
N GLU A 29 0.19 12.94 -3.60
CA GLU A 29 1.33 12.39 -2.90
C GLU A 29 1.12 10.91 -2.62
N VAL A 30 2.15 10.11 -2.84
CA VAL A 30 2.12 8.66 -2.61
C VAL A 30 3.25 8.29 -1.65
N TYR A 31 2.89 7.66 -0.55
CA TYR A 31 3.82 7.17 0.45
C TYR A 31 3.70 5.65 0.53
N ALA A 32 4.66 4.94 -0.03
CA ALA A 32 4.62 3.49 -0.10
C ALA A 32 5.54 2.83 0.92
N CYS A 33 5.07 1.76 1.51
CA CYS A 33 5.75 0.99 2.55
C CYS A 33 5.71 -0.49 2.19
N GLU A 34 6.86 -1.18 2.27
CA GLU A 34 6.93 -2.63 2.19
C GLU A 34 6.70 -3.22 3.55
N ILE A 35 5.88 -4.26 3.61
CA ILE A 35 5.64 -5.03 4.81
C ILE A 35 6.18 -6.42 4.56
N HIS A 36 7.22 -6.80 5.30
CA HIS A 36 7.94 -8.06 5.10
C HIS A 36 7.19 -9.22 5.77
N SER A 37 5.97 -9.47 5.30
CA SER A 37 5.04 -10.44 5.86
C SER A 37 5.51 -11.88 5.73
N GLN A 38 6.35 -12.17 4.74
CA GLN A 38 6.80 -13.53 4.46
C GLN A 38 7.93 -13.98 5.37
N GLU A 39 8.49 -13.10 6.18
CA GLU A 39 9.57 -13.43 7.10
C GLU A 39 9.08 -14.12 8.38
N LYS A 40 7.78 -14.10 8.67
CA LYS A 40 7.17 -14.71 9.86
C LYS A 40 5.94 -15.51 9.49
N GLU A 41 5.76 -16.68 10.10
CA GLU A 41 4.59 -17.53 9.87
C GLU A 41 3.27 -16.79 10.19
N ALA A 42 3.24 -16.02 11.29
CA ALA A 42 2.04 -15.31 11.70
C ALA A 42 1.56 -14.29 10.66
N THR A 43 2.47 -13.75 9.84
CA THR A 43 2.16 -12.68 8.89
C THR A 43 2.14 -13.14 7.43
N LYS A 44 2.51 -14.40 7.17
CA LYS A 44 2.63 -14.92 5.80
C LYS A 44 1.36 -14.80 4.97
N LEU A 45 0.23 -15.11 5.54
CA LEU A 45 -1.07 -15.06 4.86
C LEU A 45 -1.70 -13.68 4.95
N ASP A 46 -1.57 -13.04 6.09
CA ASP A 46 -2.10 -11.72 6.34
C ASP A 46 -1.15 -10.97 7.27
N TRP A 47 -0.55 -9.88 6.79
CA TRP A 47 0.42 -9.10 7.56
C TRP A 47 -0.17 -8.51 8.85
N ARG A 48 -1.50 -8.37 8.91
CA ARG A 48 -2.20 -7.82 10.08
C ARG A 48 -2.22 -8.78 11.27
N ARG A 49 -1.93 -10.06 11.05
CA ARG A 49 -1.99 -11.10 12.10
C ARG A 49 -0.79 -11.09 13.04
N GLY A 50 0.25 -10.37 12.71
CA GLY A 50 1.44 -10.30 13.52
C GLY A 50 2.22 -9.04 13.26
N PHE A 51 3.39 -8.94 13.91
CA PHE A 51 4.26 -7.79 13.73
C PHE A 51 5.32 -8.11 12.68
N ALA A 52 5.17 -7.54 11.49
CA ALA A 52 6.13 -7.69 10.41
C ALA A 52 7.03 -6.45 10.30
N LYS A 53 8.26 -6.66 9.88
CA LYS A 53 9.19 -5.57 9.58
C LYS A 53 8.64 -4.72 8.44
N ARG A 54 8.79 -3.42 8.55
CA ARG A 54 8.36 -2.45 7.54
C ARG A 54 9.54 -1.60 7.09
N SER A 55 9.53 -1.25 5.81
CA SER A 55 10.52 -0.32 5.25
C SER A 55 9.87 0.50 4.14
N SER A 56 10.48 1.63 3.79
CA SER A 56 9.98 2.43 2.68
C SER A 56 10.09 1.64 1.37
N HIS A 57 9.17 1.88 0.46
CA HIS A 57 9.10 1.20 -0.83
C HIS A 57 9.12 2.22 -1.96
N LEU A 58 9.97 1.99 -2.93
CA LEU A 58 9.99 2.80 -4.14
C LEU A 58 9.01 2.21 -5.16
N MET A 59 7.85 2.81 -5.26
CA MET A 59 6.81 2.38 -6.17
C MET A 59 7.04 2.98 -7.56
N SER A 60 6.80 2.19 -8.61
CA SER A 60 6.93 2.69 -9.98
C SER A 60 5.95 3.83 -10.26
N ASP A 61 6.33 4.74 -11.15
CA ASP A 61 5.50 5.88 -11.51
C ASP A 61 4.14 5.44 -12.07
N GLU A 62 4.12 4.37 -12.87
CA GLU A 62 2.87 3.82 -13.43
C GLU A 62 1.90 3.40 -12.34
N VAL A 63 2.36 2.68 -11.34
CA VAL A 63 1.48 2.22 -10.25
C VAL A 63 1.04 3.39 -9.39
N GLN A 64 1.91 4.37 -9.16
CA GLN A 64 1.53 5.59 -8.45
C GLN A 64 0.41 6.33 -9.19
N GLU A 65 0.54 6.48 -10.49
CA GLU A 65 -0.49 7.13 -11.32
C GLU A 65 -1.81 6.36 -11.29
N GLN A 66 -1.76 5.05 -11.31
CA GLN A 66 -2.96 4.22 -11.23
C GLN A 66 -3.67 4.39 -9.88
N CYS A 67 -2.91 4.46 -8.80
CA CYS A 67 -3.48 4.75 -7.47
C CYS A 67 -4.13 6.12 -7.42
N GLN A 68 -3.45 7.12 -7.95
CA GLN A 68 -3.97 8.49 -8.00
C GLN A 68 -5.25 8.57 -8.82
N GLU A 69 -5.28 7.93 -9.96
CA GLU A 69 -6.45 7.90 -10.84
C GLU A 69 -7.63 7.19 -10.18
N MET A 70 -7.38 6.04 -9.54
CA MET A 70 -8.43 5.32 -8.83
C MET A 70 -9.02 6.16 -7.70
N LEU A 71 -8.17 6.83 -6.93
CA LEU A 71 -8.60 7.70 -5.84
C LEU A 71 -9.50 8.82 -6.37
N GLN A 72 -9.09 9.43 -7.47
CA GLN A 72 -9.85 10.50 -8.11
C GLN A 72 -11.22 10.00 -8.59
N ARG A 73 -11.26 8.84 -9.23
CA ARG A 73 -12.51 8.23 -9.72
C ARG A 73 -13.47 7.87 -8.60
N LEU A 74 -12.94 7.52 -7.43
CA LEU A 74 -13.75 7.24 -6.25
C LEU A 74 -14.21 8.51 -5.52
N GLY A 75 -13.76 9.69 -5.98
CA GLY A 75 -14.10 10.95 -5.33
C GLY A 75 -13.44 11.12 -3.97
N LEU A 76 -12.32 10.46 -3.74
CA LEU A 76 -11.62 10.51 -2.48
C LEU A 76 -10.36 11.37 -2.60
N HIS A 77 -9.96 11.98 -1.48
CA HIS A 77 -8.72 12.74 -1.37
C HIS A 77 -7.64 11.99 -0.62
N PHE A 78 -8.01 10.89 0.01
CA PHE A 78 -7.13 10.06 0.83
C PHE A 78 -7.53 8.59 0.67
N GLY A 79 -6.56 7.72 0.63
CA GLY A 79 -6.80 6.28 0.64
C GLY A 79 -5.53 5.51 0.92
N ALA A 80 -5.66 4.40 1.63
CA ALA A 80 -4.59 3.44 1.84
C ALA A 80 -4.84 2.23 0.94
N PHE A 81 -3.95 2.00 0.00
CA PHE A 81 -4.03 0.91 -0.97
C PHE A 81 -3.21 -0.27 -0.49
N ASP A 82 -3.79 -1.44 -0.48
CA ASP A 82 -3.08 -2.67 -0.12
C ASP A 82 -2.83 -3.52 -1.36
N PHE A 83 -1.56 -3.90 -1.54
CA PHE A 83 -1.10 -4.74 -2.64
C PHE A 83 -0.27 -5.90 -2.12
N ALA A 84 -0.19 -6.96 -2.92
CA ALA A 84 0.92 -7.90 -2.85
C ALA A 84 1.89 -7.58 -3.97
N LEU A 85 3.18 -7.63 -3.67
CA LEU A 85 4.23 -7.58 -4.69
C LEU A 85 4.72 -9.00 -4.90
N THR A 86 4.56 -9.52 -6.11
CA THR A 86 4.96 -10.90 -6.44
C THR A 86 6.47 -11.00 -6.60
N PRO A 87 7.04 -12.21 -6.54
CA PRO A 87 8.48 -12.41 -6.78
C PRO A 87 8.94 -11.91 -8.14
N THR A 88 8.05 -11.81 -9.13
CA THR A 88 8.38 -11.30 -10.48
C THR A 88 8.17 -9.80 -10.63
N GLY A 89 7.76 -9.12 -9.56
CA GLY A 89 7.62 -7.65 -9.58
C GLY A 89 6.26 -7.14 -9.98
N GLU A 90 5.25 -8.00 -10.03
CA GLU A 90 3.89 -7.58 -10.33
C GLU A 90 3.17 -7.12 -9.07
N TYR A 91 2.37 -6.06 -9.19
CA TYR A 91 1.53 -5.59 -8.10
C TYR A 91 0.13 -6.18 -8.26
N VAL A 92 -0.36 -6.83 -7.22
CA VAL A 92 -1.73 -7.35 -7.16
C VAL A 92 -2.50 -6.52 -6.16
N PHE A 93 -3.51 -5.81 -6.63
CA PHE A 93 -4.34 -4.94 -5.81
C PHE A 93 -5.36 -5.76 -5.00
N PHE A 94 -5.46 -5.48 -3.70
CA PHE A 94 -6.44 -6.12 -2.83
C PHE A 94 -7.58 -5.18 -2.46
N GLU A 95 -7.25 -4.02 -1.90
CA GLU A 95 -8.29 -3.09 -1.45
C GLU A 95 -7.76 -1.67 -1.33
N VAL A 96 -8.69 -0.72 -1.28
CA VAL A 96 -8.42 0.65 -0.89
C VAL A 96 -9.27 0.96 0.35
N ASN A 97 -8.63 1.48 1.38
CA ASN A 97 -9.28 1.88 2.63
C ASN A 97 -9.23 3.40 2.75
N PRO A 98 -10.40 4.08 2.68
CA PRO A 98 -10.42 5.55 2.78
C PRO A 98 -10.09 6.07 4.18
N ASN A 99 -10.08 5.20 5.19
CA ASN A 99 -9.79 5.56 6.58
C ASN A 99 -8.58 4.79 7.13
N GLY A 100 -7.67 4.36 6.27
CA GLY A 100 -6.53 3.56 6.66
C GLY A 100 -5.59 4.27 7.63
N SER A 101 -5.06 3.53 8.62
CA SER A 101 -4.08 4.05 9.56
C SER A 101 -2.71 4.21 8.88
N TRP A 102 -2.00 5.28 9.22
CA TRP A 102 -0.65 5.55 8.70
C TRP A 102 0.39 5.74 9.80
N SER A 103 -0.03 5.92 11.05
CA SER A 103 0.88 6.32 12.12
C SER A 103 1.96 5.28 12.42
N ASP A 104 1.62 4.00 12.40
CA ASP A 104 2.58 2.92 12.64
C ASP A 104 3.57 2.79 11.48
N VAL A 105 3.10 2.96 10.25
CA VAL A 105 3.93 2.94 9.05
C VAL A 105 4.92 4.10 9.09
N GLU A 106 4.46 5.31 9.40
CA GLU A 106 5.29 6.50 9.50
C GLU A 106 6.36 6.34 10.58
N ALA A 107 5.99 5.82 11.75
CA ALA A 107 6.90 5.62 12.87
C ALA A 107 8.04 4.65 12.54
N VAL A 108 7.75 3.59 11.77
CA VAL A 108 8.73 2.56 11.43
C VAL A 108 9.59 2.94 10.22
N THR A 109 9.00 3.56 9.20
CA THR A 109 9.69 3.83 7.93
C THR A 109 10.27 5.23 7.83
N GLY A 110 9.82 6.16 8.65
CA GLY A 110 10.22 7.56 8.56
C GLY A 110 9.54 8.32 7.42
N LEU A 111 8.57 7.73 6.75
CA LEU A 111 7.79 8.42 5.73
C LEU A 111 6.96 9.53 6.36
N GLN A 112 6.92 10.70 5.73
CA GLN A 112 6.28 11.89 6.31
C GLN A 112 4.80 11.99 5.90
N ILE A 113 4.03 10.98 6.23
CA ILE A 113 2.62 10.87 5.84
C ILE A 113 1.76 11.93 6.55
N SER A 114 1.95 12.10 7.86
CA SER A 114 1.21 13.11 8.63
C SER A 114 1.47 14.52 8.07
N ARG A 115 2.71 14.80 7.68
CA ARG A 115 3.06 16.07 7.05
C ARG A 115 2.34 16.25 5.73
N GLY A 116 2.29 15.19 4.90
CA GLY A 116 1.59 15.19 3.63
C GLY A 116 0.10 15.49 3.80
N ILE A 117 -0.53 14.89 4.81
CA ILE A 117 -1.94 15.14 5.13
C ILE A 117 -2.12 16.61 5.53
N ALA A 118 -1.28 17.12 6.41
CA ALA A 118 -1.36 18.50 6.86
C ALA A 118 -1.19 19.49 5.69
N GLU A 119 -0.22 19.25 4.83
CA GLU A 119 0.02 20.08 3.64
C GLU A 119 -1.18 20.05 2.68
N PHE A 120 -1.77 18.89 2.48
CA PHE A 120 -2.96 18.74 1.63
C PHE A 120 -4.14 19.54 2.19
N LEU A 121 -4.38 19.45 3.50
CA LEU A 121 -5.51 20.14 4.15
C LEU A 121 -5.35 21.66 4.20
N THR A 122 -4.13 22.16 4.06
CA THR A 122 -3.86 23.62 4.10
C THR A 122 -3.75 24.27 2.73
N LYS A 123 -3.95 23.52 1.67
CA LYS A 123 -3.91 24.05 0.30
C LYS A 123 -5.17 24.83 -0.06
#